data_f5fc71f26d5c610994cd4614911cdb50
#
_entry.id   f5fc71f26d5c610994cd4614911cdb50
#
_cell.length_a   1.000
_cell.length_b   1.000
_cell.length_c   1.000
_cell.angle_alpha   90.00
_cell.angle_beta   90.00
_cell.angle_gamma   90.00
#
_symmetry.space_group_name_H-M   'P 1'
#
loop_
_entity.id
_entity.type
_entity.pdbx_description
1 polymer ?
#
loop_
_entity_poly.entity_id
_entity_poly.type
_entity_poly.pdbx_seq_one_letter_code
_entity_poly.pdbx_strand_id
1 'polypeptide(L)'
;MNKASPSYSTSSLRILLWDIDGTLIRSTRVDSFKDYTAPVLEEVFGTAGRLSEMQVSGMTDLQIIGEALKEEGFTHTQIRERVGELRTTYLREIERATGDGSQAFIVLPGVREALAGIARIPRYRSALLTGNIEPAAHLKMRLVGLSEFFPLPGAFGDESHDRRDLPALAAARISQHLGVDLQPHQFIVIGDTPNDIACARHFGARALAVGTGRLYQTADLLACNPDAFIPNFSDLELVMHSLAEL
;
A
#
# COMPACT_ATOMS: atom_id res chain seq x y z
N MET A 1 5.96 -38.95 -6.63
CA MET A 1 4.56 -38.67 -7.01
C MET A 1 4.46 -37.17 -7.20
N ASN A 2 4.58 -36.70 -8.46
CA ASN A 2 4.39 -35.28 -8.80
C ASN A 2 2.91 -34.94 -8.65
N LYS A 3 2.57 -34.14 -7.65
CA LYS A 3 1.26 -33.48 -7.60
C LYS A 3 1.27 -32.41 -8.71
N ALA A 4 0.61 -32.67 -9.81
CA ALA A 4 0.31 -31.69 -10.84
C ALA A 4 -0.43 -30.53 -10.15
N SER A 5 0.17 -29.35 -10.13
CA SER A 5 -0.51 -28.11 -9.76
C SER A 5 -1.69 -27.92 -10.74
N PRO A 6 -2.87 -27.57 -10.26
CA PRO A 6 -4.01 -27.34 -11.15
C PRO A 6 -3.62 -26.20 -12.12
N SER A 7 -3.63 -26.50 -13.42
CA SER A 7 -3.40 -25.54 -14.49
C SER A 7 -4.61 -24.61 -14.61
N TYR A 8 -4.66 -23.55 -13.81
CA TYR A 8 -5.59 -22.46 -14.06
C TYR A 8 -5.15 -21.72 -15.32
N SER A 9 -6.10 -21.39 -16.20
CA SER A 9 -5.84 -20.52 -17.32
C SER A 9 -5.31 -19.19 -16.76
N THR A 10 -4.14 -18.73 -17.22
CA THR A 10 -3.55 -17.45 -16.83
C THR A 10 -4.49 -16.28 -17.03
N SER A 11 -5.46 -16.37 -17.95
CA SER A 11 -6.49 -15.37 -18.20
C SER A 11 -7.48 -15.18 -17.04
N SER A 12 -7.64 -16.17 -16.16
CA SER A 12 -8.53 -16.06 -14.99
C SER A 12 -7.86 -15.53 -13.74
N LEU A 13 -6.52 -15.40 -13.74
CA LEU A 13 -5.76 -14.91 -12.59
C LEU A 13 -6.05 -13.42 -12.35
N ARG A 14 -6.27 -13.05 -11.09
CA ARG A 14 -6.44 -11.68 -10.62
C ARG A 14 -5.43 -11.40 -9.53
N ILE A 15 -4.69 -10.31 -9.69
CA ILE A 15 -3.70 -9.84 -8.72
C ILE A 15 -4.31 -8.69 -7.93
N LEU A 16 -4.40 -8.86 -6.63
CA LEU A 16 -4.91 -7.87 -5.71
C LEU A 16 -3.74 -7.09 -5.14
N LEU A 17 -3.68 -5.79 -5.44
CA LEU A 17 -2.67 -4.85 -4.98
C LEU A 17 -3.25 -4.03 -3.83
N TRP A 18 -2.75 -4.26 -2.62
CA TRP A 18 -3.32 -3.74 -1.40
C TRP A 18 -2.53 -2.56 -0.85
N ASP A 19 -3.22 -1.43 -0.63
CA ASP A 19 -2.70 -0.40 0.25
C ASP A 19 -2.75 -0.84 1.72
N ILE A 20 -2.02 -0.15 2.59
CA ILE A 20 -1.84 -0.51 3.99
C ILE A 20 -2.63 0.41 4.93
N ASP A 21 -2.25 1.69 4.98
CA ASP A 21 -2.72 2.63 6.00
C ASP A 21 -4.09 3.21 5.63
N GLY A 22 -5.12 2.89 6.41
CA GLY A 22 -6.51 3.24 6.11
C GLY A 22 -7.26 2.14 5.36
N THR A 23 -6.55 1.19 4.76
CA THR A 23 -7.12 0.05 4.02
C THR A 23 -7.07 -1.25 4.85
N LEU A 24 -5.88 -1.70 5.23
CA LEU A 24 -5.69 -2.94 6.01
C LEU A 24 -5.61 -2.66 7.50
N ILE A 25 -4.92 -1.59 7.87
CA ILE A 25 -4.64 -1.21 9.25
C ILE A 25 -4.85 0.27 9.47
N ARG A 26 -4.86 0.62 10.74
CA ARG A 26 -4.86 2.01 11.20
C ARG A 26 -3.92 2.17 12.37
N SER A 27 -3.18 3.29 12.40
CA SER A 27 -2.48 3.70 13.60
C SER A 27 -3.47 4.03 14.73
N THR A 28 -3.15 3.60 15.94
CA THR A 28 -3.93 3.94 17.15
C THR A 28 -3.78 5.40 17.54
N ARG A 29 -2.70 6.07 17.11
CA ARG A 29 -2.43 7.49 17.36
C ARG A 29 -2.65 8.28 16.08
N VAL A 30 -3.29 9.45 16.20
CA VAL A 30 -3.45 10.41 15.10
C VAL A 30 -2.07 10.99 14.75
N ASP A 31 -1.83 11.17 13.45
CA ASP A 31 -0.56 11.70 12.91
C ASP A 31 0.72 10.96 13.35
N SER A 32 0.59 9.72 13.80
CA SER A 32 1.73 8.93 14.30
C SER A 32 2.85 8.76 13.28
N PHE A 33 2.55 8.87 11.98
CA PHE A 33 3.60 8.82 10.97
C PHE A 33 4.61 9.97 11.12
N LYS A 34 4.18 11.14 11.59
CA LYS A 34 5.07 12.29 11.84
C LYS A 34 6.03 12.01 13.01
N ASP A 35 5.61 11.18 13.98
CA ASP A 35 6.42 10.82 15.14
C ASP A 35 7.71 10.05 14.76
N TYR A 36 7.70 9.33 13.64
CA TYR A 36 8.89 8.63 13.13
C TYR A 36 9.46 9.29 11.87
N THR A 37 8.65 9.92 11.04
CA THR A 37 9.13 10.56 9.80
C THR A 37 9.93 11.83 10.10
N ALA A 38 9.51 12.67 11.06
CA ALA A 38 10.26 13.89 11.39
C ALA A 38 11.69 13.59 11.89
N PRO A 39 11.90 12.68 12.88
CA PRO A 39 13.25 12.27 13.27
C PRO A 39 14.10 11.71 12.13
N VAL A 40 13.48 10.95 11.20
CA VAL A 40 14.18 10.43 10.01
C VAL A 40 14.69 11.57 9.14
N LEU A 41 13.85 12.56 8.85
CA LEU A 41 14.22 13.71 8.01
C LEU A 41 15.29 14.56 8.69
N GLU A 42 15.17 14.81 10.01
CA GLU A 42 16.16 15.55 10.79
C GLU A 42 17.53 14.85 10.77
N GLU A 43 17.54 13.52 10.92
CA GLU A 43 18.81 12.77 10.90
C GLU A 43 19.43 12.72 9.52
N VAL A 44 18.62 12.40 8.48
CA VAL A 44 19.12 12.19 7.13
C VAL A 44 19.42 13.52 6.42
N PHE A 45 18.60 14.56 6.61
CA PHE A 45 18.69 15.82 5.86
C PHE A 45 19.01 17.05 6.74
N GLY A 46 19.02 16.90 8.06
CA GLY A 46 19.26 17.99 9.01
C GLY A 46 18.03 18.86 9.28
N THR A 47 16.89 18.57 8.68
CA THR A 47 15.64 19.30 8.83
C THR A 47 14.44 18.44 8.45
N ALA A 48 13.31 18.63 9.12
CA ALA A 48 12.03 18.01 8.72
C ALA A 48 11.23 18.90 7.74
N GLY A 49 11.76 20.09 7.40
CA GLY A 49 11.09 21.05 6.53
C GLY A 49 9.66 21.34 6.98
N ARG A 50 8.73 21.40 6.02
CA ARG A 50 7.31 21.70 6.29
C ARG A 50 6.45 20.46 6.59
N LEU A 51 7.03 19.31 6.95
CA LEU A 51 6.30 18.05 7.18
C LEU A 51 5.10 18.20 8.14
N SER A 52 5.23 19.01 9.21
CA SER A 52 4.17 19.22 10.20
C SER A 52 2.89 19.85 9.62
N GLU A 53 2.99 20.58 8.53
CA GLU A 53 1.89 21.30 7.88
C GLU A 53 1.19 20.49 6.79
N MET A 54 1.76 19.32 6.41
CA MET A 54 1.33 18.57 5.25
C MET A 54 0.21 17.57 5.58
N GLN A 55 -0.70 17.41 4.62
CA GLN A 55 -1.59 16.26 4.51
C GLN A 55 -0.98 15.27 3.53
N VAL A 56 -0.71 14.05 4.01
CA VAL A 56 0.14 13.09 3.27
C VAL A 56 -0.59 11.81 2.82
N SER A 57 -1.88 11.70 3.12
CA SER A 57 -2.66 10.49 2.82
C SER A 57 -2.62 10.16 1.32
N GLY A 58 -2.29 8.92 1.02
CA GLY A 58 -2.18 8.42 -0.35
C GLY A 58 -0.93 8.86 -1.12
N MET A 59 0.00 9.60 -0.50
CA MET A 59 1.30 9.93 -1.10
C MET A 59 2.31 8.80 -0.90
N THR A 60 3.36 8.77 -1.72
CA THR A 60 4.54 7.93 -1.44
C THR A 60 5.46 8.62 -0.43
N ASP A 61 6.24 7.86 0.34
CA ASP A 61 7.18 8.44 1.29
C ASP A 61 8.21 9.33 0.57
N LEU A 62 8.69 8.95 -0.63
CA LEU A 62 9.56 9.84 -1.41
C LEU A 62 8.86 11.12 -1.86
N GLN A 63 7.57 11.08 -2.18
CA GLN A 63 6.79 12.28 -2.49
C GLN A 63 6.66 13.17 -1.26
N ILE A 64 6.34 12.58 -0.10
CA ILE A 64 6.24 13.29 1.19
C ILE A 64 7.55 14.00 1.51
N ILE A 65 8.68 13.28 1.41
CA ILE A 65 10.01 13.82 1.67
C ILE A 65 10.32 14.96 0.69
N GLY A 66 10.04 14.74 -0.60
CA GLY A 66 10.28 15.76 -1.64
C GLY A 66 9.51 17.04 -1.39
N GLU A 67 8.23 16.94 -1.08
CA GLU A 67 7.39 18.11 -0.78
C GLU A 67 7.77 18.77 0.57
N ALA A 68 8.13 17.99 1.59
CA ALA A 68 8.54 18.51 2.88
C ALA A 68 9.83 19.33 2.78
N LEU A 69 10.80 18.86 1.99
CA LEU A 69 12.15 19.46 1.89
C LEU A 69 12.33 20.41 0.69
N LYS A 70 11.26 20.68 -0.07
CA LYS A 70 11.31 21.48 -1.29
C LYS A 70 11.85 22.90 -1.05
N GLU A 71 11.40 23.55 0.02
CA GLU A 71 11.81 24.90 0.38
C GLU A 71 13.23 24.96 0.97
N GLU A 72 13.74 23.82 1.45
CA GLU A 72 15.13 23.64 1.92
C GLU A 72 16.10 23.39 0.75
N GLY A 73 15.59 23.35 -0.49
CA GLY A 73 16.40 23.25 -1.70
C GLY A 73 16.83 21.83 -2.08
N PHE A 74 16.28 20.81 -1.44
CA PHE A 74 16.57 19.42 -1.82
C PHE A 74 15.86 19.04 -3.11
N THR A 75 16.60 18.43 -4.03
CA THR A 75 16.07 17.87 -5.28
C THR A 75 15.66 16.40 -5.12
N HIS A 76 14.76 15.93 -5.98
CA HIS A 76 14.39 14.50 -6.03
C HIS A 76 15.61 13.58 -6.22
N THR A 77 16.63 14.01 -6.97
CA THR A 77 17.86 13.23 -7.19
C THR A 77 18.63 13.07 -5.87
N GLN A 78 18.85 14.15 -5.14
CA GLN A 78 19.54 14.13 -3.85
C GLN A 78 18.81 13.24 -2.81
N ILE A 79 17.47 13.30 -2.80
CA ILE A 79 16.65 12.45 -1.93
C ILE A 79 16.80 10.98 -2.33
N ARG A 80 16.74 10.68 -3.63
CA ARG A 80 16.88 9.31 -4.16
C ARG A 80 18.25 8.69 -3.85
N GLU A 81 19.32 9.46 -3.90
CA GLU A 81 20.68 9.02 -3.55
C GLU A 81 20.77 8.56 -2.08
N ARG A 82 19.89 9.05 -1.21
CA ARG A 82 19.84 8.71 0.22
C ARG A 82 18.80 7.65 0.59
N VAL A 83 18.17 6.99 -0.37
CA VAL A 83 17.13 5.97 -0.11
C VAL A 83 17.64 4.84 0.78
N GLY A 84 18.89 4.40 0.61
CA GLY A 84 19.49 3.37 1.47
C GLY A 84 19.55 3.78 2.94
N GLU A 85 19.91 5.02 3.20
CA GLU A 85 19.96 5.61 4.55
C GLU A 85 18.54 5.80 5.09
N LEU A 86 17.63 6.33 4.27
CA LEU A 86 16.22 6.46 4.63
C LEU A 86 15.61 5.13 5.06
N ARG A 87 15.81 4.05 4.31
CA ARG A 87 15.31 2.70 4.65
C ARG A 87 15.74 2.25 6.04
N THR A 88 17.03 2.43 6.35
CA THR A 88 17.59 2.01 7.62
C THR A 88 17.08 2.87 8.78
N THR A 89 17.06 4.19 8.58
CA THR A 89 16.63 5.15 9.60
C THR A 89 15.13 5.03 9.87
N TYR A 90 14.29 4.89 8.82
CA TYR A 90 12.85 4.65 8.98
C TYR A 90 12.54 3.40 9.80
N LEU A 91 13.21 2.28 9.49
CA LEU A 91 12.99 1.04 10.22
C LEU A 91 13.26 1.23 11.72
N ARG A 92 14.40 1.82 12.06
CA ARG A 92 14.78 2.11 13.44
C ARG A 92 13.79 3.05 14.13
N GLU A 93 13.40 4.15 13.48
CA GLU A 93 12.51 5.13 14.08
C GLU A 93 11.08 4.61 14.26
N ILE A 94 10.57 3.79 13.33
CA ILE A 94 9.29 3.12 13.53
C ILE A 94 9.36 2.14 14.69
N GLU A 95 10.40 1.30 14.76
CA GLU A 95 10.59 0.37 15.88
C GLU A 95 10.65 1.11 17.21
N ARG A 96 11.37 2.23 17.27
CA ARG A 96 11.42 3.11 18.45
C ARG A 96 10.05 3.69 18.80
N ALA A 97 9.30 4.20 17.82
CA ALA A 97 8.00 4.83 18.02
C ALA A 97 6.89 3.83 18.38
N THR A 98 7.01 2.60 17.91
CA THR A 98 6.02 1.52 18.16
C THR A 98 6.35 0.68 19.38
N GLY A 99 7.57 0.74 19.91
CA GLY A 99 8.02 -0.05 21.05
C GLY A 99 7.90 -1.56 20.77
N ASP A 100 7.17 -2.29 21.64
CA ASP A 100 6.88 -3.71 21.43
C ASP A 100 5.87 -3.96 20.29
N GLY A 101 5.34 -2.89 19.68
CA GLY A 101 4.42 -2.93 18.55
C GLY A 101 2.99 -3.36 18.88
N SER A 102 2.73 -3.82 20.08
CA SER A 102 1.48 -4.50 20.45
C SER A 102 0.22 -3.63 20.35
N GLN A 103 0.38 -2.31 20.33
CA GLN A 103 -0.74 -1.35 20.29
C GLN A 103 -0.55 -0.21 19.29
N ALA A 104 0.50 -0.23 18.48
CA ALA A 104 0.79 0.85 17.54
C ALA A 104 -0.19 0.89 16.37
N PHE A 105 -0.61 -0.29 15.92
CA PHE A 105 -1.52 -0.47 14.79
C PHE A 105 -2.63 -1.45 15.14
N ILE A 106 -3.83 -1.18 14.62
CA ILE A 106 -4.97 -2.12 14.67
C ILE A 106 -5.31 -2.57 13.25
N VAL A 107 -5.64 -3.85 13.12
CA VAL A 107 -6.24 -4.39 11.89
C VAL A 107 -7.67 -3.86 11.80
N LEU A 108 -8.04 -3.36 10.63
CA LEU A 108 -9.38 -2.83 10.41
C LEU A 108 -10.44 -3.95 10.42
N PRO A 109 -11.69 -3.66 10.83
CA PRO A 109 -12.74 -4.67 10.94
C PRO A 109 -12.96 -5.45 9.63
N GLY A 110 -13.01 -6.78 9.73
CA GLY A 110 -13.25 -7.70 8.63
C GLY A 110 -12.04 -7.99 7.72
N VAL A 111 -10.94 -7.25 7.86
CA VAL A 111 -9.74 -7.41 7.00
C VAL A 111 -9.16 -8.81 7.09
N ARG A 112 -8.98 -9.35 8.29
CA ARG A 112 -8.37 -10.68 8.48
C ARG A 112 -9.22 -11.78 7.87
N GLU A 113 -10.54 -11.71 8.07
CA GLU A 113 -11.53 -12.63 7.52
C GLU A 113 -11.58 -12.55 5.99
N ALA A 114 -11.55 -11.33 5.43
CA ALA A 114 -11.52 -11.11 3.99
C ALA A 114 -10.24 -11.68 3.36
N LEU A 115 -9.07 -11.36 3.91
CA LEU A 115 -7.79 -11.89 3.44
C LEU A 115 -7.75 -13.42 3.50
N ALA A 116 -8.21 -14.02 4.62
CA ALA A 116 -8.28 -15.47 4.77
C ALA A 116 -9.26 -16.13 3.78
N GLY A 117 -10.40 -15.49 3.51
CA GLY A 117 -11.36 -15.92 2.51
C GLY A 117 -10.80 -15.88 1.09
N ILE A 118 -10.19 -14.76 0.73
CA ILE A 118 -9.55 -14.52 -0.58
C ILE A 118 -8.41 -15.52 -0.83
N ALA A 119 -7.56 -15.78 0.17
CA ALA A 119 -6.43 -16.70 0.05
C ALA A 119 -6.83 -18.15 -0.30
N ARG A 120 -8.08 -18.54 -0.02
CA ARG A 120 -8.63 -19.86 -0.37
C ARG A 120 -9.07 -19.97 -1.83
N ILE A 121 -9.15 -18.85 -2.54
CA ILE A 121 -9.63 -18.80 -3.92
C ILE A 121 -8.42 -18.77 -4.86
N PRO A 122 -8.14 -19.83 -5.60
CA PRO A 122 -6.90 -19.96 -6.36
C PRO A 122 -6.69 -18.91 -7.45
N ARG A 123 -7.77 -18.28 -7.94
CA ARG A 123 -7.66 -17.21 -8.95
C ARG A 123 -7.13 -15.89 -8.39
N TYR A 124 -7.18 -15.67 -7.08
CA TYR A 124 -6.68 -14.45 -6.45
C TYR A 124 -5.29 -14.65 -5.88
N ARG A 125 -4.44 -13.65 -6.05
CA ARG A 125 -3.11 -13.55 -5.44
C ARG A 125 -2.93 -12.13 -4.95
N SER A 126 -2.34 -11.97 -3.79
CA SER A 126 -2.19 -10.66 -3.14
C SER A 126 -0.73 -10.21 -3.09
N ALA A 127 -0.52 -8.91 -3.30
CA ALA A 127 0.72 -8.20 -3.10
C ALA A 127 0.43 -6.85 -2.42
N LEU A 128 1.44 -6.24 -1.82
CA LEU A 128 1.35 -4.89 -1.28
C LEU A 128 1.59 -3.85 -2.39
N LEU A 129 0.81 -2.77 -2.35
CA LEU A 129 1.00 -1.57 -3.15
C LEU A 129 0.79 -0.36 -2.25
N THR A 130 1.83 0.23 -1.74
CA THR A 130 1.70 1.24 -0.70
C THR A 130 2.65 2.41 -0.87
N GLY A 131 2.25 3.58 -0.36
CA GLY A 131 3.12 4.74 -0.25
C GLY A 131 4.22 4.60 0.80
N ASN A 132 4.16 3.59 1.65
CA ASN A 132 5.20 3.35 2.65
C ASN A 132 6.51 2.89 2.01
N ILE A 133 7.63 3.34 2.58
CA ILE A 133 8.96 2.77 2.31
C ILE A 133 8.97 1.27 2.63
N GLU A 134 9.64 0.46 1.81
CA GLU A 134 9.55 -1.01 1.86
C GLU A 134 9.77 -1.62 3.26
N PRO A 135 10.85 -1.29 4.02
CA PRO A 135 11.06 -1.86 5.35
C PRO A 135 9.93 -1.53 6.33
N ALA A 136 9.35 -0.32 6.24
CA ALA A 136 8.25 0.11 7.08
C ALA A 136 6.96 -0.66 6.77
N ALA A 137 6.64 -0.86 5.50
CA ALA A 137 5.50 -1.66 5.06
C ALA A 137 5.57 -3.09 5.61
N HIS A 138 6.71 -3.74 5.46
CA HIS A 138 6.91 -5.10 5.97
C HIS A 138 6.89 -5.17 7.50
N LEU A 139 7.46 -4.19 8.20
CA LEU A 139 7.38 -4.12 9.66
C LEU A 139 5.93 -4.00 10.14
N LYS A 140 5.15 -3.08 9.56
CA LYS A 140 3.73 -2.92 9.88
C LYS A 140 2.96 -4.23 9.71
N MET A 141 3.15 -4.95 8.59
CA MET A 141 2.48 -6.24 8.34
C MET A 141 2.91 -7.32 9.35
N ARG A 142 4.19 -7.36 9.75
CA ARG A 142 4.65 -8.29 10.80
C ARG A 142 4.02 -7.98 12.15
N LEU A 143 4.01 -6.71 12.58
CA LEU A 143 3.46 -6.30 13.87
C LEU A 143 1.98 -6.67 14.05
N VAL A 144 1.21 -6.65 12.96
CA VAL A 144 -0.22 -7.00 13.00
C VAL A 144 -0.51 -8.44 12.57
N GLY A 145 0.52 -9.24 12.23
CA GLY A 145 0.39 -10.66 11.84
C GLY A 145 -0.40 -10.84 10.54
N LEU A 146 -0.12 -10.01 9.52
CA LEU A 146 -0.73 -10.11 8.19
C LEU A 146 0.25 -10.48 7.07
N SER A 147 1.55 -10.61 7.36
CA SER A 147 2.59 -10.81 6.34
C SER A 147 2.34 -12.03 5.44
N GLU A 148 1.75 -13.10 5.96
CA GLU A 148 1.50 -14.35 5.24
C GLU A 148 0.51 -14.21 4.08
N PHE A 149 -0.34 -13.17 4.11
CA PHE A 149 -1.33 -12.94 3.06
C PHE A 149 -0.76 -12.28 1.80
N PHE A 150 0.49 -11.81 1.84
CA PHE A 150 1.13 -11.09 0.73
C PHE A 150 2.38 -11.81 0.22
N PRO A 151 2.22 -12.99 -0.41
CA PRO A 151 3.36 -13.82 -0.84
C PRO A 151 4.03 -13.29 -2.12
N LEU A 152 3.39 -12.38 -2.87
CA LEU A 152 3.94 -11.84 -4.09
C LEU A 152 4.77 -10.57 -3.83
N PRO A 153 5.75 -10.26 -4.69
CA PRO A 153 6.50 -9.02 -4.59
C PRO A 153 5.59 -7.82 -4.79
N GLY A 154 5.74 -6.81 -3.92
CA GLY A 154 4.98 -5.56 -3.97
C GLY A 154 5.69 -4.43 -4.70
N ALA A 155 5.12 -3.21 -4.56
CA ALA A 155 5.79 -1.95 -4.85
C ALA A 155 5.53 -0.93 -3.74
N PHE A 156 6.54 -0.10 -3.48
CA PHE A 156 6.66 0.66 -2.24
C PHE A 156 7.00 2.14 -2.51
N GLY A 157 6.73 2.99 -1.53
CA GLY A 157 6.83 4.43 -1.64
C GLY A 157 8.25 5.00 -1.72
N ASP A 158 9.29 4.19 -1.56
CA ASP A 158 10.69 4.55 -1.76
C ASP A 158 11.20 4.26 -3.18
N GLU A 159 10.30 3.88 -4.08
CA GLU A 159 10.65 3.52 -5.46
C GLU A 159 10.31 4.62 -6.46
N SER A 160 9.28 5.44 -6.17
CA SER A 160 8.91 6.59 -6.98
C SER A 160 8.32 7.73 -6.16
N HIS A 161 8.56 8.96 -6.61
CA HIS A 161 7.87 10.16 -6.12
C HIS A 161 6.43 10.26 -6.64
N ASP A 162 6.08 9.48 -7.66
CA ASP A 162 4.72 9.41 -8.21
C ASP A 162 4.10 8.04 -7.90
N ARG A 163 3.04 8.03 -7.08
CA ARG A 163 2.35 6.79 -6.73
C ARG A 163 1.82 6.04 -7.97
N ARG A 164 1.56 6.76 -9.07
CA ARG A 164 1.03 6.18 -10.31
C ARG A 164 2.00 5.22 -11.00
N ASP A 165 3.30 5.29 -10.67
CA ASP A 165 4.31 4.36 -11.19
C ASP A 165 4.28 2.99 -10.49
N LEU A 166 3.80 2.93 -9.24
CA LEU A 166 3.90 1.74 -8.42
C LEU A 166 3.19 0.50 -8.99
N PRO A 167 1.97 0.60 -9.57
CA PRO A 167 1.31 -0.59 -10.13
C PRO A 167 2.11 -1.25 -11.26
N ALA A 168 2.77 -0.46 -12.12
CA ALA A 168 3.61 -0.98 -13.20
C ALA A 168 4.85 -1.71 -12.66
N LEU A 169 5.47 -1.16 -11.58
CA LEU A 169 6.60 -1.80 -10.91
C LEU A 169 6.19 -3.13 -10.27
N ALA A 170 5.06 -3.15 -9.55
CA ALA A 170 4.51 -4.38 -8.97
C ALA A 170 4.21 -5.41 -10.07
N ALA A 171 3.54 -5.01 -11.15
CA ALA A 171 3.15 -5.90 -12.23
C ALA A 171 4.35 -6.57 -12.92
N ALA A 172 5.41 -5.79 -13.20
CA ALA A 172 6.64 -6.33 -13.79
C ALA A 172 7.28 -7.41 -12.90
N ARG A 173 7.40 -7.15 -11.60
CA ARG A 173 7.96 -8.09 -10.61
C ARG A 173 7.11 -9.35 -10.46
N ILE A 174 5.80 -9.18 -10.37
CA ILE A 174 4.86 -10.28 -10.21
C ILE A 174 4.85 -11.16 -11.46
N SER A 175 4.83 -10.57 -12.66
CA SER A 175 4.92 -11.31 -13.93
C SER A 175 6.20 -12.12 -13.99
N GLN A 176 7.34 -11.52 -13.62
CA GLN A 176 8.64 -12.21 -13.55
C GLN A 176 8.62 -13.34 -12.51
N HIS A 177 8.10 -13.08 -11.30
CA HIS A 177 8.03 -14.05 -10.21
C HIS A 177 7.17 -15.27 -10.56
N LEU A 178 6.05 -15.05 -11.23
CA LEU A 178 5.13 -16.10 -11.63
C LEU A 178 5.50 -16.77 -12.98
N GLY A 179 6.41 -16.17 -13.75
CA GLY A 179 6.78 -16.65 -15.08
C GLY A 179 5.65 -16.53 -16.10
N VAL A 180 4.76 -15.54 -15.95
CA VAL A 180 3.60 -15.31 -16.82
C VAL A 180 3.51 -13.83 -17.21
N ASP A 181 2.99 -13.57 -18.41
CA ASP A 181 2.71 -12.20 -18.88
C ASP A 181 1.31 -11.79 -18.40
N LEU A 182 1.26 -10.88 -17.41
CA LEU A 182 0.02 -10.37 -16.84
C LEU A 182 -0.33 -9.02 -17.45
N GLN A 183 -1.59 -8.89 -17.87
CA GLN A 183 -2.10 -7.66 -18.46
C GLN A 183 -2.68 -6.73 -17.38
N PRO A 184 -2.67 -5.39 -17.57
CA PRO A 184 -3.15 -4.43 -16.58
C PRO A 184 -4.55 -4.72 -16.02
N HIS A 185 -5.49 -5.17 -16.85
CA HIS A 185 -6.86 -5.52 -16.44
C HIS A 185 -6.96 -6.71 -15.49
N GLN A 186 -5.87 -7.48 -15.29
CA GLN A 186 -5.81 -8.58 -14.32
C GLN A 186 -5.42 -8.10 -12.91
N PHE A 187 -5.10 -6.82 -12.77
CA PHE A 187 -4.76 -6.21 -11.49
C PHE A 187 -5.95 -5.42 -10.93
N ILE A 188 -6.12 -5.50 -9.62
CA ILE A 188 -7.13 -4.74 -8.87
C ILE A 188 -6.39 -4.01 -7.75
N VAL A 189 -6.38 -2.69 -7.79
CA VAL A 189 -5.86 -1.86 -6.69
C VAL A 189 -6.95 -1.68 -5.66
N ILE A 190 -6.63 -1.92 -4.40
CA ILE A 190 -7.55 -1.84 -3.27
C ILE A 190 -7.01 -0.80 -2.29
N GLY A 191 -7.74 0.29 -2.09
CA GLY A 191 -7.29 1.40 -1.26
C GLY A 191 -8.41 2.34 -0.84
N ASP A 192 -8.10 3.25 0.09
CA ASP A 192 -9.06 4.16 0.74
C ASP A 192 -8.91 5.62 0.30
N THR A 193 -8.06 5.90 -0.70
CA THR A 193 -7.79 7.26 -1.16
C THR A 193 -8.07 7.47 -2.65
N PRO A 194 -8.31 8.72 -3.09
CA PRO A 194 -8.34 9.08 -4.51
C PRO A 194 -7.06 8.68 -5.27
N ASN A 195 -5.91 8.68 -4.59
CA ASN A 195 -4.63 8.31 -5.19
C ASN A 195 -4.59 6.81 -5.56
N ASP A 196 -5.26 5.93 -4.81
CA ASP A 196 -5.37 4.51 -5.14
C ASP A 196 -6.16 4.30 -6.43
N ILE A 197 -7.29 5.02 -6.55
CA ILE A 197 -8.12 4.98 -7.76
C ILE A 197 -7.35 5.56 -8.96
N ALA A 198 -6.64 6.68 -8.75
CA ALA A 198 -5.85 7.33 -9.80
C ALA A 198 -4.71 6.45 -10.30
N CYS A 199 -3.98 5.76 -9.40
CA CYS A 199 -2.89 4.89 -9.81
C CYS A 199 -3.39 3.62 -10.52
N ALA A 200 -4.54 3.05 -10.11
CA ALA A 200 -5.19 1.95 -10.81
C ALA A 200 -5.50 2.35 -12.26
N ARG A 201 -6.17 3.50 -12.44
CA ARG A 201 -6.53 4.01 -13.77
C ARG A 201 -5.34 4.31 -14.66
N HIS A 202 -4.32 4.95 -14.08
CA HIS A 202 -3.12 5.29 -14.84
C HIS A 202 -2.47 4.05 -15.44
N PHE A 203 -2.45 2.96 -14.70
CA PHE A 203 -1.90 1.67 -15.13
C PHE A 203 -2.84 0.87 -16.03
N GLY A 204 -4.15 1.14 -15.99
CA GLY A 204 -5.18 0.34 -16.67
C GLY A 204 -5.68 -0.85 -15.85
N ALA A 205 -5.43 -0.84 -14.54
CA ALA A 205 -5.99 -1.78 -13.57
C ALA A 205 -7.41 -1.37 -13.15
N ARG A 206 -8.10 -2.29 -12.46
CA ARG A 206 -9.36 -2.00 -11.78
C ARG A 206 -9.11 -1.38 -10.42
N ALA A 207 -10.06 -0.57 -9.93
CA ALA A 207 -10.02 0.08 -8.63
C ALA A 207 -11.18 -0.38 -7.74
N LEU A 208 -10.88 -1.01 -6.60
CA LEU A 208 -11.82 -1.25 -5.51
C LEU A 208 -11.54 -0.22 -4.40
N ALA A 209 -12.40 0.78 -4.31
CA ALA A 209 -12.29 1.78 -3.25
C ALA A 209 -12.91 1.27 -1.94
N VAL A 210 -12.28 1.60 -0.82
CA VAL A 210 -12.72 1.17 0.53
C VAL A 210 -12.97 2.39 1.40
N GLY A 211 -14.15 2.49 2.00
CA GLY A 211 -14.59 3.62 2.82
C GLY A 211 -14.03 3.65 4.24
N THR A 212 -12.83 3.09 4.47
CA THR A 212 -12.22 2.97 5.80
C THR A 212 -11.22 4.06 6.14
N GLY A 213 -10.83 4.90 5.20
CA GLY A 213 -9.94 6.04 5.42
C GLY A 213 -10.54 7.08 6.36
N ARG A 214 -9.69 7.91 6.96
CA ARG A 214 -10.13 9.00 7.86
C ARG A 214 -10.31 10.34 7.15
N LEU A 215 -9.60 10.54 6.04
CA LEU A 215 -9.53 11.85 5.39
C LEU A 215 -10.62 12.05 4.34
N TYR A 216 -10.92 11.01 3.57
CA TYR A 216 -11.87 11.08 2.47
C TYR A 216 -13.21 10.45 2.85
N GLN A 217 -14.32 11.16 2.51
CA GLN A 217 -15.65 10.64 2.67
C GLN A 217 -16.01 9.71 1.50
N THR A 218 -17.03 8.88 1.69
CA THR A 218 -17.57 8.01 0.61
C THR A 218 -17.85 8.79 -0.67
N ALA A 219 -18.40 10.00 -0.56
CA ALA A 219 -18.70 10.84 -1.72
C ALA A 219 -17.45 11.24 -2.51
N ASP A 220 -16.33 11.53 -1.82
CA ASP A 220 -15.06 11.89 -2.45
C ASP A 220 -14.49 10.72 -3.26
N LEU A 221 -14.55 9.50 -2.69
CA LEU A 221 -14.10 8.29 -3.37
C LEU A 221 -14.98 7.95 -4.57
N LEU A 222 -16.32 8.04 -4.43
CA LEU A 222 -17.25 7.78 -5.52
C LEU A 222 -17.13 8.82 -6.64
N ALA A 223 -16.84 10.08 -6.32
CA ALA A 223 -16.56 11.13 -7.31
C ALA A 223 -15.32 10.81 -8.18
N CYS A 224 -14.37 10.02 -7.65
CA CYS A 224 -13.25 9.48 -8.42
C CYS A 224 -13.65 8.31 -9.32
N ASN A 225 -14.90 7.83 -9.25
CA ASN A 225 -15.48 6.81 -10.14
C ASN A 225 -14.72 5.46 -10.09
N PRO A 226 -14.49 4.82 -8.92
CA PRO A 226 -13.86 3.50 -8.84
C PRO A 226 -14.71 2.45 -9.58
N ASP A 227 -14.13 1.32 -9.96
CA ASP A 227 -14.86 0.22 -10.59
C ASP A 227 -15.80 -0.49 -9.59
N ALA A 228 -15.42 -0.51 -8.29
CA ALA A 228 -16.28 -0.94 -7.19
C ALA A 228 -15.97 -0.16 -5.91
N PHE A 229 -16.93 -0.14 -4.99
CA PHE A 229 -16.79 0.46 -3.65
C PHE A 229 -17.37 -0.46 -2.58
N ILE A 230 -16.64 -0.60 -1.48
CA ILE A 230 -17.12 -1.25 -0.25
C ILE A 230 -16.94 -0.30 0.94
N PRO A 231 -17.89 -0.25 1.90
CA PRO A 231 -17.74 0.63 3.06
C PRO A 231 -16.63 0.18 4.01
N ASN A 232 -16.42 -1.13 4.13
CA ASN A 232 -15.36 -1.79 4.91
C ASN A 232 -15.33 -3.29 4.56
N PHE A 233 -14.50 -4.08 5.27
CA PHE A 233 -14.35 -5.53 5.01
C PHE A 233 -15.24 -6.42 5.90
N SER A 234 -16.13 -5.87 6.72
CA SER A 234 -16.94 -6.65 7.67
C SER A 234 -18.01 -7.53 7.00
N ASP A 235 -18.46 -7.15 5.81
CA ASP A 235 -19.36 -7.94 4.99
C ASP A 235 -18.55 -8.74 3.96
N LEU A 236 -18.23 -9.99 4.29
CA LEU A 236 -17.44 -10.85 3.43
C LEU A 236 -18.15 -11.18 2.11
N GLU A 237 -19.48 -11.31 2.11
CA GLU A 237 -20.24 -11.60 0.88
C GLU A 237 -20.13 -10.42 -0.09
N LEU A 238 -20.30 -9.19 0.41
CA LEU A 238 -20.13 -7.97 -0.39
C LEU A 238 -18.70 -7.87 -0.95
N VAL A 239 -17.67 -8.14 -0.13
CA VAL A 239 -16.26 -8.13 -0.58
C VAL A 239 -16.06 -9.12 -1.72
N MET A 240 -16.52 -10.36 -1.54
CA MET A 240 -16.35 -11.42 -2.53
C MET A 240 -17.13 -11.16 -3.81
N HIS A 241 -18.36 -10.62 -3.69
CA HIS A 241 -19.17 -10.21 -4.82
C HIS A 241 -18.48 -9.09 -5.61
N SER A 242 -18.04 -8.03 -4.93
CA SER A 242 -17.35 -6.89 -5.55
C SER A 242 -16.08 -7.33 -6.31
N LEU A 243 -15.28 -8.24 -5.73
CA LEU A 243 -14.10 -8.78 -6.40
C LEU A 243 -14.45 -9.70 -7.59
N ALA A 244 -15.62 -10.32 -7.58
CA ALA A 244 -16.06 -11.21 -8.66
C ALA A 244 -16.50 -10.45 -9.91
N GLU A 245 -17.02 -9.25 -9.73
CA GLU A 245 -17.47 -8.35 -10.81
C GLU A 245 -16.31 -7.59 -11.49
N LEU A 246 -15.10 -7.56 -10.85
CA LEU A 246 -13.89 -6.94 -11.37
C LEU A 246 -13.00 -7.92 -12.13
#